data_8dce4bd22b084dfba709a40379980f05
#
_entry.id   8dce4bd22b084dfba709a40379980f05
#
_cell.length_a   1.000
_cell.length_b   1.000
_cell.length_c   1.000
_cell.angle_alpha   90.00
_cell.angle_beta   90.00
_cell.angle_gamma   90.00
#
_symmetry.space_group_name_H-M   'P 1'
#
loop_
_entity.id
_entity.type
_entity.pdbx_description
1 polymer ?
#
loop_
_entity_poly.entity_id
_entity_poly.type
_entity_poly.pdbx_seq_one_letter_code
_entity_poly.pdbx_strand_id
1 'polypeptide(L)'
;MERIDHLLPWSTLGSEKRLSVFRFGCGARKVYIQSSLHADELPGMRTAWELKQRLRLLEAEGRLRGTVELVPVANPVGLGQMIQALHQGRFEMSSGRNFNRDFPDLLDAVIDSVGERLGSDPAANVALVRQALRAALDALPPATSELEGMQRLLYRHACDADLVLDLHCDFEAAIHLYTLPQQWPAFASLAARLGAAVGLLAEESGGGSFDEACNWTLCPWRRA
;
A
#
# COMPACT_ATOMS: atom_id res chain seq x y z
N MET A 1 17.76 1.80 -10.47
CA MET A 1 16.80 0.88 -9.80
C MET A 1 17.51 0.17 -8.65
N GLU A 2 16.97 0.29 -7.46
CA GLU A 2 17.36 -0.44 -6.27
C GLU A 2 16.33 -1.53 -5.97
N ARG A 3 16.76 -2.71 -5.52
CA ARG A 3 15.87 -3.76 -4.98
C ARG A 3 16.13 -3.90 -3.50
N ILE A 4 15.08 -3.83 -2.71
CA ILE A 4 15.09 -3.97 -1.26
C ILE A 4 14.26 -5.21 -0.92
N ASP A 5 14.87 -6.21 -0.31
CA ASP A 5 14.20 -7.45 0.10
C ASP A 5 14.03 -7.46 1.61
N HIS A 6 12.80 -7.54 2.07
CA HIS A 6 12.46 -7.71 3.49
C HIS A 6 12.08 -9.17 3.75
N LEU A 7 12.80 -9.82 4.65
CA LEU A 7 12.41 -11.13 5.14
C LEU A 7 11.17 -10.98 6.04
N LEU A 8 10.13 -11.75 5.79
CA LEU A 8 8.96 -11.76 6.67
C LEU A 8 9.29 -12.49 7.98
N PRO A 9 8.83 -11.97 9.13
CA PRO A 9 8.96 -12.66 10.41
C PRO A 9 8.09 -13.91 10.43
N TRP A 10 8.42 -14.86 11.32
CA TRP A 10 7.62 -16.07 11.56
C TRP A 10 7.54 -17.06 10.38
N SER A 11 8.48 -17.00 9.45
CA SER A 11 8.58 -18.01 8.40
C SER A 11 8.75 -19.41 8.99
N THR A 12 8.08 -20.38 8.42
CA THR A 12 8.21 -21.80 8.82
C THR A 12 9.63 -22.29 8.59
N LEU A 13 10.15 -23.13 9.49
CA LEU A 13 11.48 -23.74 9.32
C LEU A 13 11.60 -24.41 7.95
N GLY A 14 12.67 -24.10 7.25
CA GLY A 14 12.93 -24.58 5.89
C GLY A 14 12.26 -23.77 4.78
N SER A 15 11.56 -22.65 5.10
CA SER A 15 11.03 -21.72 4.12
C SER A 15 11.35 -20.28 4.51
N GLU A 16 11.50 -19.42 3.51
CA GLU A 16 11.61 -17.98 3.69
C GLU A 16 10.69 -17.28 2.71
N LYS A 17 9.93 -16.30 3.20
CA LYS A 17 9.13 -15.41 2.36
C LYS A 17 9.69 -14.01 2.41
N ARG A 18 9.80 -13.37 1.26
CA ARG A 18 10.38 -12.03 1.10
C ARG A 18 9.41 -11.10 0.42
N LEU A 19 9.25 -9.92 0.99
CA LEU A 19 8.63 -8.79 0.33
C LEU A 19 9.70 -8.04 -0.44
N SER A 20 9.58 -7.95 -1.76
CA SER A 20 10.53 -7.24 -2.62
C SER A 20 9.96 -5.89 -3.04
N VAL A 21 10.66 -4.82 -2.71
CA VAL A 21 10.36 -3.44 -3.11
C VAL A 21 11.38 -3.01 -4.17
N PHE A 22 10.90 -2.47 -5.29
CA PHE A 22 11.72 -1.90 -6.34
C PHE A 22 11.62 -0.38 -6.30
N ARG A 23 12.73 0.30 -6.01
CA ARG A 23 12.81 1.76 -5.96
C ARG A 23 13.47 2.29 -7.23
N PHE A 24 12.83 3.29 -7.84
CA PHE A 24 13.27 4.00 -9.03
C PHE A 24 13.31 5.50 -8.77
N GLY A 25 14.29 6.18 -9.33
CA GLY A 25 14.47 7.62 -9.18
C GLY A 25 14.90 8.03 -7.77
N CYS A 26 15.06 9.35 -7.56
CA CYS A 26 15.53 9.93 -6.30
C CYS A 26 14.94 11.32 -6.01
N GLY A 27 13.79 11.66 -6.62
CA GLY A 27 13.15 12.96 -6.39
C GLY A 27 12.39 13.01 -5.06
N ALA A 28 12.05 14.24 -4.62
CA ALA A 28 11.40 14.49 -3.34
C ALA A 28 9.96 13.96 -3.26
N ARG A 29 9.25 13.91 -4.39
CA ARG A 29 7.90 13.31 -4.44
C ARG A 29 7.99 11.81 -4.56
N LYS A 30 7.20 11.10 -3.76
CA LYS A 30 7.15 9.64 -3.73
C LYS A 30 5.79 9.11 -4.19
N VAL A 31 5.84 8.15 -5.11
CA VAL A 31 4.70 7.31 -5.49
C VAL A 31 4.95 5.90 -4.98
N TYR A 32 3.99 5.34 -4.27
CA TYR A 32 3.99 3.94 -3.87
C TYR A 32 2.93 3.19 -4.67
N ILE A 33 3.32 2.06 -5.25
CA ILE A 33 2.44 1.20 -6.04
C ILE A 33 2.63 -0.23 -5.59
N GLN A 34 1.54 -0.89 -5.22
CA GLN A 34 1.55 -2.32 -4.93
C GLN A 34 0.51 -3.07 -5.77
N SER A 35 0.67 -4.38 -5.86
CA SER A 35 -0.31 -5.29 -6.44
C SER A 35 -0.30 -6.63 -5.71
N SER A 36 -1.34 -7.40 -5.92
CA SER A 36 -1.46 -8.77 -5.37
C SER A 36 -1.45 -8.81 -3.84
N LEU A 37 -2.12 -7.85 -3.19
CA LEU A 37 -2.43 -7.95 -1.77
C LEU A 37 -3.41 -9.11 -1.53
N HIS A 38 -4.42 -9.26 -2.40
CA HIS A 38 -5.04 -10.56 -2.64
C HIS A 38 -4.21 -11.28 -3.72
N ALA A 39 -3.48 -12.31 -3.32
CA ALA A 39 -2.46 -12.91 -4.18
C ALA A 39 -3.01 -13.72 -5.36
N ASP A 40 -4.32 -14.00 -5.37
CA ASP A 40 -5.05 -14.62 -6.47
C ASP A 40 -5.45 -13.62 -7.58
N GLU A 41 -5.28 -12.32 -7.35
CA GLU A 41 -5.56 -11.26 -8.31
C GLU A 41 -4.36 -11.01 -9.26
N LEU A 42 -4.09 -11.99 -10.14
CA LEU A 42 -2.91 -12.01 -11.02
C LEU A 42 -2.78 -10.83 -12.03
N PRO A 43 -3.87 -10.23 -12.57
CA PRO A 43 -3.75 -9.11 -13.49
C PRO A 43 -2.97 -7.92 -12.93
N GLY A 44 -3.13 -7.60 -11.65
CA GLY A 44 -2.37 -6.55 -10.96
C GLY A 44 -0.87 -6.84 -10.97
N MET A 45 -0.48 -8.09 -10.70
CA MET A 45 0.92 -8.54 -10.73
C MET A 45 1.53 -8.40 -12.13
N ARG A 46 0.79 -8.77 -13.18
CA ARG A 46 1.23 -8.60 -14.56
C ARG A 46 1.43 -7.13 -14.91
N THR A 47 0.48 -6.29 -14.52
CA THR A 47 0.57 -4.83 -14.72
C THR A 47 1.81 -4.26 -14.01
N ALA A 48 2.05 -4.64 -12.76
CA ALA A 48 3.22 -4.20 -12.01
C ALA A 48 4.55 -4.68 -12.63
N TRP A 49 4.58 -5.89 -13.21
CA TRP A 49 5.74 -6.38 -13.93
C TRP A 49 6.07 -5.53 -15.18
N GLU A 50 5.06 -5.21 -16.00
CA GLU A 50 5.24 -4.35 -17.16
C GLU A 50 5.65 -2.92 -16.75
N LEU A 51 5.02 -2.39 -15.70
CA LEU A 51 5.37 -1.09 -15.15
C LEU A 51 6.82 -1.04 -14.69
N LYS A 52 7.32 -2.10 -14.04
CA LYS A 52 8.71 -2.23 -13.65
C LYS A 52 9.66 -2.07 -14.83
N GLN A 53 9.36 -2.70 -15.98
CA GLN A 53 10.21 -2.57 -17.18
C GLN A 53 10.17 -1.13 -17.72
N ARG A 54 9.00 -0.50 -17.75
CA ARG A 54 8.85 0.90 -18.18
C ARG A 54 9.59 1.87 -17.28
N LEU A 55 9.49 1.69 -15.95
CA LEU A 55 10.20 2.54 -14.99
C LEU A 55 11.72 2.43 -15.14
N ARG A 56 12.25 1.24 -15.41
CA ARG A 56 13.70 1.06 -15.70
C ARG A 56 14.13 1.87 -16.92
N LEU A 57 13.37 1.88 -17.99
CA LEU A 57 13.66 2.66 -19.19
C LEU A 57 13.62 4.16 -18.90
N LEU A 58 12.54 4.63 -18.24
CA LEU A 58 12.38 6.04 -17.87
C LEU A 58 13.49 6.54 -16.94
N GLU A 59 13.94 5.69 -16.00
CA GLU A 59 15.07 6.02 -15.12
C GLU A 59 16.38 6.14 -15.93
N ALA A 60 16.64 5.17 -16.82
CA ALA A 60 17.84 5.19 -17.66
C ALA A 60 17.88 6.41 -18.61
N GLU A 61 16.71 6.89 -19.05
CA GLU A 61 16.55 8.09 -19.86
C GLU A 61 16.57 9.39 -19.05
N GLY A 62 16.68 9.34 -17.71
CA GLY A 62 16.65 10.51 -16.83
C GLY A 62 15.28 11.20 -16.79
N ARG A 63 14.19 10.52 -17.11
CA ARG A 63 12.84 11.06 -17.21
C ARG A 63 12.01 10.92 -15.94
N LEU A 64 12.50 10.21 -14.92
CA LEU A 64 11.84 10.13 -13.61
C LEU A 64 12.21 11.36 -12.77
N ARG A 65 11.21 12.15 -12.39
CA ARG A 65 11.37 13.38 -11.59
C ARG A 65 11.12 13.16 -10.10
N GLY A 66 10.57 12.00 -9.71
CA GLY A 66 10.23 11.60 -8.34
C GLY A 66 10.86 10.27 -8.01
N THR A 67 10.51 9.77 -6.85
CA THR A 67 10.78 8.40 -6.40
C THR A 67 9.55 7.54 -6.63
N VAL A 68 9.72 6.35 -7.22
CA VAL A 68 8.65 5.36 -7.33
C VAL A 68 9.07 4.11 -6.58
N GLU A 69 8.31 3.70 -5.59
CA GLU A 69 8.43 2.38 -4.97
C GLU A 69 7.33 1.47 -5.52
N LEU A 70 7.75 0.35 -6.09
CA LEU A 70 6.87 -0.64 -6.70
C LEU A 70 7.02 -1.98 -5.99
N VAL A 71 5.89 -2.54 -5.54
CA VAL A 71 5.79 -3.85 -4.90
C VAL A 71 4.91 -4.76 -5.78
N PRO A 72 5.50 -5.52 -6.72
CA PRO A 72 4.71 -6.34 -7.66
C PRO A 72 3.96 -7.49 -7.00
N VAL A 73 4.47 -7.97 -5.86
CA VAL A 73 3.87 -9.05 -5.06
C VAL A 73 3.81 -8.59 -3.62
N ALA A 74 2.71 -7.94 -3.24
CA ALA A 74 2.50 -7.46 -1.88
C ALA A 74 2.28 -8.63 -0.90
N ASN A 75 1.75 -9.76 -1.37
CA ASN A 75 1.41 -10.91 -0.54
C ASN A 75 2.14 -12.20 -0.97
N PRO A 76 3.40 -12.38 -0.57
CA PRO A 76 4.12 -13.62 -0.83
C PRO A 76 3.61 -14.80 0.00
N VAL A 77 2.84 -14.56 1.09
CA VAL A 77 2.21 -15.60 1.90
C VAL A 77 1.07 -16.25 1.12
N GLY A 78 0.09 -15.43 0.71
CA GLY A 78 -1.06 -15.89 -0.05
C GLY A 78 -0.68 -16.47 -1.41
N LEU A 79 0.39 -15.97 -2.04
CA LEU A 79 0.87 -16.48 -3.33
C LEU A 79 1.29 -17.97 -3.26
N GLY A 80 1.76 -18.42 -2.11
CA GLY A 80 2.15 -19.82 -1.89
C GLY A 80 1.01 -20.75 -1.45
N GLN A 81 -0.22 -20.23 -1.27
CA GLN A 81 -1.32 -21.03 -0.73
C GLN A 81 -2.11 -21.75 -1.85
N MET A 82 -2.03 -23.08 -1.85
CA MET A 82 -2.73 -23.94 -2.80
C MET A 82 -3.47 -25.04 -2.05
N ILE A 83 -4.77 -25.23 -2.36
CA ILE A 83 -5.57 -26.36 -1.89
C ILE A 83 -6.08 -27.12 -3.13
N GLN A 84 -5.69 -28.39 -3.30
CA GLN A 84 -6.16 -29.23 -4.41
C GLN A 84 -6.09 -28.54 -5.77
N ALA A 85 -4.95 -27.91 -6.06
CA ALA A 85 -4.69 -27.12 -7.27
C ALA A 85 -5.52 -25.81 -7.41
N LEU A 86 -6.26 -25.40 -6.39
CA LEU A 86 -6.93 -24.12 -6.33
C LEU A 86 -6.11 -23.13 -5.52
N HIS A 87 -5.82 -21.98 -6.12
CA HIS A 87 -5.09 -20.90 -5.46
C HIS A 87 -5.97 -20.19 -4.43
N GLN A 88 -5.43 -19.98 -3.22
CA GLN A 88 -6.10 -19.36 -2.08
C GLN A 88 -5.38 -18.08 -1.69
N GLY A 89 -5.52 -17.04 -2.51
CA GLY A 89 -4.76 -15.80 -2.35
C GLY A 89 -5.43 -14.72 -1.50
N ARG A 90 -6.73 -14.85 -1.19
CA ARG A 90 -7.53 -13.80 -0.52
C ARG A 90 -7.50 -13.89 1.00
N PHE A 91 -7.48 -15.09 1.54
CA PHE A 91 -7.51 -15.35 2.99
C PHE A 91 -6.29 -16.14 3.43
N GLU A 92 -5.73 -15.79 4.61
CA GLU A 92 -4.67 -16.58 5.22
C GLU A 92 -5.22 -17.93 5.71
N MET A 93 -4.67 -19.00 5.23
CA MET A 93 -5.18 -20.36 5.52
C MET A 93 -5.06 -20.76 6.99
N SER A 94 -4.06 -20.22 7.70
CA SER A 94 -3.81 -20.57 9.12
C SER A 94 -4.80 -19.90 10.07
N SER A 95 -5.27 -18.69 9.77
CA SER A 95 -6.15 -17.90 10.64
C SER A 95 -7.53 -17.64 10.08
N GLY A 96 -7.73 -17.81 8.77
CA GLY A 96 -8.94 -17.42 8.06
C GLY A 96 -9.09 -15.90 7.85
N ARG A 97 -8.09 -15.09 8.22
CA ARG A 97 -8.12 -13.62 8.07
C ARG A 97 -7.95 -13.23 6.61
N ASN A 98 -8.68 -12.22 6.17
CA ASN A 98 -8.48 -11.61 4.86
C ASN A 98 -7.17 -10.79 4.87
N PHE A 99 -6.32 -10.97 3.86
CA PHE A 99 -5.04 -10.27 3.76
C PHE A 99 -5.17 -8.75 3.66
N ASN A 100 -6.31 -8.25 3.15
CA ASN A 100 -6.60 -6.81 3.06
C ASN A 100 -7.63 -6.38 4.13
N ARG A 101 -7.48 -6.83 5.36
CA ARG A 101 -8.28 -6.38 6.52
C ARG A 101 -7.38 -6.29 7.74
N ASP A 102 -7.85 -5.55 8.75
CA ASP A 102 -7.17 -5.40 10.05
C ASP A 102 -5.76 -4.81 9.95
N PHE A 103 -5.52 -3.88 9.02
CA PHE A 103 -4.30 -3.07 9.05
C PHE A 103 -4.26 -2.24 10.33
N PRO A 104 -3.05 -1.95 10.89
CA PRO A 104 -2.95 -1.18 12.13
C PRO A 104 -3.64 0.18 12.01
N ASP A 105 -4.58 0.46 12.92
CA ASP A 105 -5.12 1.81 13.10
C ASP A 105 -4.15 2.60 13.98
N LEU A 106 -3.52 3.61 13.41
CA LEU A 106 -2.53 4.47 14.07
C LEU A 106 -3.06 5.87 14.31
N LEU A 107 -4.34 6.13 14.02
CA LEU A 107 -4.91 7.48 14.02
C LEU A 107 -4.77 8.16 15.39
N ASP A 108 -5.17 7.49 16.47
CA ASP A 108 -5.12 8.07 17.82
C ASP A 108 -3.68 8.38 18.23
N ALA A 109 -2.74 7.44 17.99
CA ALA A 109 -1.32 7.66 18.30
C ALA A 109 -0.71 8.83 17.51
N VAL A 110 -1.13 9.02 16.26
CA VAL A 110 -0.71 10.15 15.43
C VAL A 110 -1.30 11.45 15.96
N ILE A 111 -2.60 11.50 16.26
CA ILE A 111 -3.29 12.67 16.81
C ILE A 111 -2.60 13.11 18.13
N ASP A 112 -2.37 12.18 19.04
CA ASP A 112 -1.71 12.45 20.32
C ASP A 112 -0.30 13.02 20.12
N SER A 113 0.42 12.53 19.09
CA SER A 113 1.78 12.99 18.81
C SER A 113 1.85 14.37 18.16
N VAL A 114 0.88 14.74 17.30
CA VAL A 114 0.99 15.95 16.45
C VAL A 114 -0.05 17.04 16.75
N GLY A 115 -1.13 16.74 17.49
CA GLY A 115 -2.32 17.59 17.58
C GLY A 115 -2.04 19.07 17.85
N GLU A 116 -1.27 19.39 18.90
CA GLU A 116 -0.92 20.77 19.25
C GLU A 116 0.26 21.35 18.45
N ARG A 117 0.92 20.53 17.62
CA ARG A 117 2.11 20.92 16.86
C ARG A 117 1.80 21.33 15.41
N LEU A 118 0.56 21.11 14.96
CA LEU A 118 0.12 21.49 13.62
C LEU A 118 -0.01 23.01 13.52
N GLY A 119 0.64 23.58 12.50
CA GLY A 119 0.66 25.02 12.25
C GLY A 119 -0.05 25.40 10.94
N SER A 120 0.22 26.61 10.47
CA SER A 120 -0.36 27.14 9.22
C SER A 120 0.37 26.69 7.96
N ASP A 121 1.56 26.04 8.08
CA ASP A 121 2.30 25.55 6.92
C ASP A 121 1.90 24.10 6.60
N PRO A 122 1.19 23.84 5.48
CA PRO A 122 0.76 22.50 5.10
C PRO A 122 1.92 21.52 4.88
N ALA A 123 3.05 21.99 4.34
CA ALA A 123 4.20 21.12 4.07
C ALA A 123 4.86 20.65 5.36
N ALA A 124 5.01 21.54 6.34
CA ALA A 124 5.50 21.21 7.68
C ALA A 124 4.54 20.23 8.38
N ASN A 125 3.23 20.43 8.28
CA ASN A 125 2.22 19.55 8.85
C ASN A 125 2.30 18.14 8.25
N VAL A 126 2.42 18.01 6.93
CA VAL A 126 2.61 16.71 6.27
C VAL A 126 3.86 16.01 6.78
N ALA A 127 4.98 16.72 6.92
CA ALA A 127 6.22 16.14 7.44
C ALA A 127 6.06 15.64 8.88
N LEU A 128 5.38 16.40 9.74
CA LEU A 128 5.09 16.02 11.12
C LEU A 128 4.21 14.76 11.19
N VAL A 129 3.14 14.71 10.42
CA VAL A 129 2.23 13.54 10.37
C VAL A 129 2.97 12.31 9.87
N ARG A 130 3.76 12.41 8.80
CA ARG A 130 4.57 11.29 8.29
C ARG A 130 5.59 10.78 9.30
N GLN A 131 6.22 11.69 10.06
CA GLN A 131 7.14 11.33 11.14
C GLN A 131 6.41 10.60 12.27
N ALA A 132 5.26 11.11 12.69
CA ALA A 132 4.43 10.48 13.74
C ALA A 132 3.94 9.09 13.32
N LEU A 133 3.50 8.92 12.06
CA LEU A 133 3.12 7.63 11.50
C LEU A 133 4.24 6.60 11.58
N ARG A 134 5.44 6.98 11.15
CA ARG A 134 6.62 6.10 11.22
C ARG A 134 6.94 5.72 12.66
N ALA A 135 6.91 6.70 13.57
CA ALA A 135 7.15 6.44 14.99
C ALA A 135 6.09 5.52 15.59
N ALA A 136 4.82 5.71 15.26
CA ALA A 136 3.73 4.85 15.72
C ALA A 136 3.87 3.41 15.18
N LEU A 137 4.24 3.23 13.90
CA LEU A 137 4.55 1.91 13.33
C LEU A 137 5.73 1.24 14.04
N ASP A 138 6.78 1.99 14.35
CA ASP A 138 7.97 1.47 15.03
C ASP A 138 7.69 1.12 16.51
N ALA A 139 6.70 1.77 17.13
CA ALA A 139 6.29 1.51 18.50
C ALA A 139 5.34 0.32 18.65
N LEU A 140 4.81 -0.23 17.56
CA LEU A 140 3.97 -1.42 17.62
C LEU A 140 4.73 -2.61 18.24
N PRO A 141 4.06 -3.43 19.07
CA PRO A 141 4.65 -4.67 19.57
C PRO A 141 5.20 -5.52 18.41
N PRO A 142 6.18 -6.40 18.62
CA PRO A 142 6.66 -7.30 17.56
C PRO A 142 5.50 -8.01 16.86
N ALA A 143 5.57 -8.14 15.53
CA ALA A 143 4.56 -8.88 14.77
C ALA A 143 4.51 -10.33 15.24
N THR A 144 3.32 -10.91 15.33
CA THR A 144 3.10 -12.27 15.84
C THR A 144 2.83 -13.29 14.72
N SER A 145 2.78 -12.84 13.46
CA SER A 145 2.56 -13.67 12.28
C SER A 145 3.22 -13.09 11.03
N GLU A 146 3.35 -13.92 9.98
CA GLU A 146 3.77 -13.45 8.65
C GLU A 146 2.81 -12.39 8.10
N LEU A 147 1.50 -12.56 8.30
CA LEU A 147 0.48 -11.61 7.89
C LEU A 147 0.70 -10.23 8.51
N GLU A 148 0.83 -10.16 9.83
CA GLU A 148 1.06 -8.88 10.51
C GLU A 148 2.38 -8.23 10.08
N GLY A 149 3.45 -9.02 9.97
CA GLY A 149 4.74 -8.52 9.51
C GLY A 149 4.68 -7.95 8.10
N MET A 150 3.98 -8.63 7.20
CA MET A 150 3.74 -8.18 5.83
C MET A 150 2.94 -6.86 5.81
N GLN A 151 1.81 -6.79 6.51
CA GLN A 151 0.96 -5.60 6.56
C GLN A 151 1.74 -4.38 7.07
N ARG A 152 2.54 -4.53 8.13
CA ARG A 152 3.37 -3.44 8.67
C ARG A 152 4.44 -2.97 7.69
N LEU A 153 5.08 -3.89 6.96
CA LEU A 153 6.06 -3.54 5.93
C LEU A 153 5.43 -2.76 4.78
N LEU A 154 4.28 -3.22 4.27
CA LEU A 154 3.54 -2.52 3.22
C LEU A 154 3.16 -1.11 3.67
N TYR A 155 2.58 -0.99 4.86
CA TYR A 155 2.18 0.31 5.40
C TYR A 155 3.39 1.23 5.62
N ARG A 156 4.51 0.70 6.13
CA ARG A 156 5.75 1.47 6.32
C ARG A 156 6.29 2.05 5.01
N HIS A 157 6.18 1.33 3.91
CA HIS A 157 6.57 1.82 2.60
C HIS A 157 5.58 2.83 2.01
N ALA A 158 4.30 2.71 2.34
CA ALA A 158 3.25 3.59 1.82
C ALA A 158 3.10 4.90 2.61
N CYS A 159 3.34 4.89 3.92
CA CYS A 159 2.94 5.97 4.84
C CYS A 159 3.58 7.34 4.57
N ASP A 160 4.66 7.42 3.80
CA ASP A 160 5.30 8.68 3.42
C ASP A 160 5.15 9.02 1.93
N ALA A 161 4.37 8.24 1.19
CA ALA A 161 4.14 8.51 -0.22
C ALA A 161 3.17 9.68 -0.43
N ASP A 162 3.36 10.43 -1.53
CA ASP A 162 2.46 11.49 -1.96
C ASP A 162 1.28 10.92 -2.75
N LEU A 163 1.46 9.74 -3.34
CA LEU A 163 0.43 8.99 -4.06
C LEU A 163 0.61 7.50 -3.74
N VAL A 164 -0.48 6.86 -3.37
CA VAL A 164 -0.55 5.42 -3.13
C VAL A 164 -1.53 4.81 -4.13
N LEU A 165 -1.10 3.75 -4.82
CA LEU A 165 -1.95 2.94 -5.69
C LEU A 165 -1.87 1.48 -5.27
N ASP A 166 -3.02 0.89 -4.97
CA ASP A 166 -3.19 -0.54 -4.70
C ASP A 166 -3.96 -1.19 -5.86
N LEU A 167 -3.30 -2.08 -6.58
CA LEU A 167 -3.86 -2.68 -7.79
C LEU A 167 -4.57 -3.98 -7.43
N HIS A 168 -5.89 -3.95 -7.54
CA HIS A 168 -6.79 -5.07 -7.35
C HIS A 168 -7.43 -5.52 -8.65
N CYS A 169 -8.12 -6.65 -8.62
CA CYS A 169 -8.89 -7.19 -9.73
C CYS A 169 -10.13 -7.91 -9.20
N ASP A 170 -11.29 -7.50 -9.69
CA ASP A 170 -12.52 -8.27 -9.50
C ASP A 170 -12.65 -9.37 -10.56
N PHE A 171 -13.53 -10.35 -10.35
CA PHE A 171 -13.74 -11.45 -11.28
C PHE A 171 -14.27 -10.97 -12.64
N GLU A 172 -15.27 -10.09 -12.60
CA GLU A 172 -15.86 -9.47 -13.80
C GLU A 172 -16.19 -8.02 -13.47
N ALA A 173 -15.36 -7.10 -13.97
CA ALA A 173 -15.57 -5.67 -13.76
C ALA A 173 -14.97 -4.84 -14.89
N ALA A 174 -15.55 -3.66 -15.14
CA ALA A 174 -14.89 -2.61 -15.90
C ALA A 174 -13.76 -2.00 -15.06
N ILE A 175 -12.77 -1.40 -15.72
CA ILE A 175 -11.72 -0.65 -15.01
C ILE A 175 -12.38 0.46 -14.19
N HIS A 176 -12.12 0.48 -12.91
CA HIS A 176 -12.64 1.47 -11.98
C HIS A 176 -11.54 1.95 -11.02
N LEU A 177 -11.79 3.05 -10.34
CA LEU A 177 -10.89 3.61 -9.34
C LEU A 177 -11.69 3.93 -8.08
N TYR A 178 -11.28 3.33 -6.95
CA TYR A 178 -11.77 3.69 -5.62
C TYR A 178 -10.94 4.83 -5.04
N THR A 179 -11.60 5.83 -4.46
CA THR A 179 -10.93 6.89 -3.70
C THR A 179 -11.91 7.60 -2.78
N LEU A 180 -11.39 8.43 -1.88
CA LEU A 180 -12.23 9.30 -1.07
C LEU A 180 -12.88 10.41 -1.92
N PRO A 181 -14.11 10.85 -1.60
CA PRO A 181 -14.75 11.97 -2.29
C PRO A 181 -13.86 13.24 -2.35
N GLN A 182 -13.16 13.55 -1.27
CA GLN A 182 -12.28 14.71 -1.17
C GLN A 182 -11.03 14.61 -2.05
N GLN A 183 -10.59 13.40 -2.39
CA GLN A 183 -9.43 13.15 -3.23
C GLN A 183 -9.77 13.11 -4.72
N TRP A 184 -11.04 12.92 -5.07
CA TRP A 184 -11.47 12.77 -6.45
C TRP A 184 -10.97 13.85 -7.41
N PRO A 185 -10.97 15.17 -7.06
CA PRO A 185 -10.45 16.19 -7.96
C PRO A 185 -9.00 15.96 -8.39
N ALA A 186 -8.17 15.39 -7.50
CA ALA A 186 -6.78 15.06 -7.81
C ALA A 186 -6.66 13.77 -8.65
N PHE A 187 -7.55 12.79 -8.44
CA PHE A 187 -7.49 11.48 -9.10
C PHE A 187 -8.27 11.39 -10.43
N ALA A 188 -9.19 12.32 -10.71
CA ALA A 188 -10.03 12.28 -11.90
C ALA A 188 -9.21 12.23 -13.21
N SER A 189 -8.10 12.97 -13.29
CA SER A 189 -7.24 12.94 -14.47
C SER A 189 -6.46 11.63 -14.62
N LEU A 190 -6.10 10.99 -13.51
CA LEU A 190 -5.49 9.66 -13.51
C LEU A 190 -6.50 8.61 -13.96
N ALA A 191 -7.72 8.63 -13.40
CA ALA A 191 -8.80 7.72 -13.79
C ALA A 191 -9.09 7.78 -15.29
N ALA A 192 -9.18 8.98 -15.86
CA ALA A 192 -9.36 9.17 -17.30
C ALA A 192 -8.21 8.59 -18.13
N ARG A 193 -6.95 8.76 -17.68
CA ARG A 193 -5.76 8.20 -18.36
C ARG A 193 -5.69 6.68 -18.27
N LEU A 194 -6.19 6.09 -17.20
CA LEU A 194 -6.29 4.64 -17.01
C LEU A 194 -7.45 4.04 -17.80
N GLY A 195 -8.34 4.86 -18.37
CA GLY A 195 -9.55 4.39 -19.04
C GLY A 195 -10.58 3.84 -18.06
N ALA A 196 -10.59 4.35 -16.81
CA ALA A 196 -11.57 3.94 -15.83
C ALA A 196 -12.97 4.35 -16.28
N ALA A 197 -13.88 3.36 -16.34
CA ALA A 197 -15.27 3.58 -16.71
C ALA A 197 -16.06 4.25 -15.58
N VAL A 198 -15.61 4.06 -14.33
CA VAL A 198 -16.30 4.53 -13.12
C VAL A 198 -15.27 4.96 -12.06
N GLY A 199 -15.55 6.06 -11.37
CA GLY A 199 -14.94 6.41 -10.09
C GLY A 199 -15.90 6.06 -8.96
N LEU A 200 -15.47 5.18 -8.06
CA LEU A 200 -16.24 4.76 -6.89
C LEU A 200 -15.74 5.56 -5.68
N LEU A 201 -16.61 6.42 -5.16
CA LEU A 201 -16.26 7.34 -4.09
C LEU A 201 -16.89 6.84 -2.79
N ALA A 202 -16.06 6.43 -1.85
CA ALA A 202 -16.50 5.96 -0.56
C ALA A 202 -15.65 6.58 0.54
N GLU A 203 -16.28 6.89 1.66
CA GLU A 203 -15.58 7.38 2.85
C GLU A 203 -14.99 6.24 3.67
N GLU A 204 -15.64 5.09 3.64
CA GLU A 204 -15.25 3.87 4.34
C GLU A 204 -15.44 2.67 3.41
N SER A 205 -14.48 1.77 3.36
CA SER A 205 -14.58 0.47 2.69
C SER A 205 -14.86 -0.67 3.67
N GLY A 206 -14.62 -0.42 4.96
CA GLY A 206 -14.90 -1.29 6.09
C GLY A 206 -13.82 -2.34 6.37
N GLY A 207 -13.60 -2.60 7.65
CA GLY A 207 -12.72 -3.65 8.14
C GLY A 207 -11.23 -3.34 8.16
N GLY A 208 -10.83 -2.07 8.14
CA GLY A 208 -9.42 -1.68 8.25
C GLY A 208 -8.56 -2.19 7.10
N SER A 209 -8.99 -1.94 5.87
CA SER A 209 -8.24 -2.29 4.67
C SER A 209 -6.98 -1.42 4.51
N PHE A 210 -6.11 -1.78 3.59
CA PHE A 210 -4.87 -1.03 3.31
C PHE A 210 -5.14 0.42 2.89
N ASP A 211 -6.12 0.64 2.03
CA ASP A 211 -6.53 1.97 1.59
C ASP A 211 -7.11 2.81 2.73
N GLU A 212 -7.91 2.20 3.63
CA GLU A 212 -8.38 2.86 4.85
C GLU A 212 -7.22 3.26 5.75
N ALA A 213 -6.30 2.36 6.04
CA ALA A 213 -5.13 2.65 6.86
C ALA A 213 -4.30 3.81 6.29
N CYS A 214 -4.10 3.84 4.95
CA CYS A 214 -3.41 4.94 4.28
C CYS A 214 -4.20 6.25 4.33
N ASN A 215 -5.53 6.19 4.27
CA ASN A 215 -6.38 7.39 4.21
C ASN A 215 -6.68 7.98 5.60
N TRP A 216 -6.93 7.15 6.61
CA TRP A 216 -7.30 7.62 7.96
C TRP A 216 -6.21 8.48 8.59
N THR A 217 -4.98 8.10 8.35
CA THR A 217 -3.82 8.83 8.88
C THR A 217 -3.49 10.12 8.14
N LEU A 218 -4.02 10.29 6.92
CA LEU A 218 -3.87 11.52 6.14
C LEU A 218 -5.02 12.52 6.36
N CYS A 219 -6.10 12.12 7.04
CA CYS A 219 -7.27 12.94 7.27
C CYS A 219 -7.74 12.91 8.74
N PRO A 220 -6.94 13.44 9.71
CA PRO A 220 -7.22 13.34 11.14
C PRO A 220 -8.52 14.04 11.61
N TRP A 221 -9.16 14.81 10.76
CA TRP A 221 -10.34 15.62 11.10
C TRP A 221 -11.69 14.87 10.99
N ARG A 222 -11.70 13.57 10.75
CA ARG A 222 -12.94 12.80 10.49
C ARG A 222 -13.72 12.34 11.72
N ARG A 223 -13.14 12.42 12.91
CA ARG A 223 -13.81 12.00 14.17
C ARG A 223 -14.32 13.18 15.01
N ALA A 224 -14.40 14.39 14.44
CA ALA A 224 -14.97 15.55 15.11
C ALA A 224 -16.42 15.82 14.66
#